data_ca66d70edc08da3032a214959b0a9be1
#
_entry.id   ca66d70edc08da3032a214959b0a9be1
#
_cell.length_a   1.000
_cell.length_b   1.000
_cell.length_c   1.000
_cell.angle_alpha   90.00
_cell.angle_beta   90.00
_cell.angle_gamma   90.00
#
_symmetry.space_group_name_H-M   'P 1'
#
loop_
_entity.id
_entity.type
_entity.pdbx_description
1 polymer ?
#
loop_
_entity_poly.entity_id
_entity_poly.type
_entity_poly.pdbx_seq_one_letter_code
_entity_poly.pdbx_strand_id
1 'polypeptide(L)'
;YAEAQRRYLESVAPYARRLIDQAGVPEVDAIDGLPPAVALQQQRGSANARSSVGSVTTLSSLVRMLYSRVGEYPRHQPMLYAEDFSPNTVAGACPTCHGIGRVYDATEETMVLDDSLTIRERAIAAWPAAWHGQNLRDILVSLGYDVDTPWRDLPKKDRDWILFTEESPTVPVYAGLTPEQTRTALKRGMEPSYQGTFTGARRYVLETFANTKSALMKKRVSQYIIGRDCPTCDGKRLKREALSVKFAGLDIAEFGDLTALKLKDLLMPVAHGASGAVSAPSKGHVLEKAARDAAVEQRLAAGGSAHKSAPDVRRTPNLSDEKQIAAQRLARELIERLEPLIDLG
;
A
#
# COMPACT_ATOMS: atom_id res chain seq x y z
N TYR A 1 4.92 -41.82 4.01
CA TYR A 1 3.87 -40.79 4.05
C TYR A 1 2.79 -41.03 2.99
N ALA A 2 3.16 -41.16 1.69
CA ALA A 2 2.19 -41.31 0.60
C ALA A 2 1.22 -42.46 0.81
N GLU A 3 1.71 -43.67 1.20
CA GLU A 3 0.88 -44.85 1.46
C GLU A 3 0.01 -44.67 2.73
N ALA A 4 0.55 -44.07 3.79
CA ALA A 4 -0.23 -43.77 5.00
C ALA A 4 -1.34 -42.77 4.72
N GLN A 5 -1.08 -41.75 3.91
CA GLN A 5 -2.08 -40.78 3.46
C GLN A 5 -3.16 -41.46 2.61
N ARG A 6 -2.78 -42.31 1.66
CA ARG A 6 -3.70 -43.05 0.80
C ARG A 6 -4.67 -43.89 1.62
N ARG A 7 -4.16 -44.70 2.58
CA ARG A 7 -4.98 -45.53 3.48
C ARG A 7 -5.89 -44.69 4.37
N TYR A 8 -5.38 -43.57 4.88
CA TYR A 8 -6.22 -42.62 5.65
C TYR A 8 -7.35 -42.06 4.79
N LEU A 9 -7.06 -41.64 3.56
CA LEU A 9 -8.05 -41.08 2.64
C LEU A 9 -9.11 -42.09 2.20
N GLU A 10 -8.82 -43.39 2.22
CA GLU A 10 -9.82 -44.46 1.98
C GLU A 10 -10.95 -44.44 3.03
N SER A 11 -10.65 -44.03 4.26
CA SER A 11 -11.63 -43.89 5.34
C SER A 11 -12.44 -42.58 5.26
N VAL A 12 -12.03 -41.63 4.44
CA VAL A 12 -12.66 -40.30 4.32
C VAL A 12 -13.70 -40.28 3.22
N ALA A 13 -14.78 -39.51 3.44
CA ALA A 13 -15.87 -39.37 2.45
C ALA A 13 -15.35 -38.93 1.06
N PRO A 14 -15.93 -39.48 -0.04
CA PRO A 14 -15.44 -39.22 -1.42
C PRO A 14 -15.37 -37.73 -1.79
N TYR A 15 -16.26 -36.90 -1.22
CA TYR A 15 -16.25 -35.45 -1.44
C TYR A 15 -14.98 -34.80 -0.85
N ALA A 16 -14.64 -35.14 0.40
CA ALA A 16 -13.49 -34.59 1.08
C ALA A 16 -12.14 -35.04 0.43
N ARG A 17 -12.09 -36.26 -0.13
CA ARG A 17 -10.92 -36.74 -0.86
C ARG A 17 -10.56 -35.87 -2.07
N ARG A 18 -11.55 -35.29 -2.75
CA ARG A 18 -11.34 -34.40 -3.92
C ARG A 18 -10.72 -33.06 -3.55
N LEU A 19 -10.78 -32.64 -2.28
CA LEU A 19 -10.23 -31.40 -1.78
C LEU A 19 -8.80 -31.53 -1.24
N ILE A 20 -8.28 -32.77 -1.16
CA ILE A 20 -6.95 -33.06 -0.61
C ILE A 20 -6.05 -33.52 -1.74
N ASP A 21 -4.90 -32.84 -1.90
CA ASP A 21 -3.86 -33.28 -2.84
C ASP A 21 -3.38 -34.66 -2.48
N GLN A 22 -3.47 -35.58 -3.43
CA GLN A 22 -3.05 -36.97 -3.24
C GLN A 22 -1.58 -37.12 -3.65
N ALA A 23 -0.76 -37.63 -2.73
CA ALA A 23 0.58 -38.11 -3.07
C ALA A 23 0.47 -39.34 -4.01
N GLY A 24 1.38 -39.45 -4.98
CA GLY A 24 1.41 -40.57 -5.91
C GLY A 24 1.48 -41.93 -5.19
N VAL A 25 0.99 -42.97 -5.85
CA VAL A 25 1.08 -44.34 -5.33
C VAL A 25 2.55 -44.76 -5.28
N PRO A 26 3.11 -45.17 -4.13
CA PRO A 26 4.49 -45.61 -4.05
C PRO A 26 4.65 -46.97 -4.73
N GLU A 27 5.76 -47.18 -5.44
CA GLU A 27 6.13 -48.45 -6.08
C GLU A 27 6.71 -49.42 -5.02
N VAL A 28 5.82 -50.04 -4.24
CA VAL A 28 6.20 -51.03 -3.20
C VAL A 28 5.21 -52.17 -3.21
N ASP A 29 5.69 -53.38 -2.97
CA ASP A 29 4.87 -54.60 -2.98
C ASP A 29 3.94 -54.69 -1.73
N ALA A 30 4.45 -54.36 -0.56
CA ALA A 30 3.70 -54.30 0.67
C ALA A 30 4.34 -53.36 1.71
N ILE A 31 3.50 -52.71 2.54
CA ILE A 31 3.95 -51.95 3.70
C ILE A 31 3.00 -52.27 4.88
N ASP A 32 3.53 -52.85 5.94
CA ASP A 32 2.78 -53.17 7.16
C ASP A 32 3.18 -52.28 8.32
N GLY A 33 2.28 -52.13 9.31
CA GLY A 33 2.54 -51.40 10.54
C GLY A 33 2.65 -49.87 10.43
N LEU A 34 2.09 -49.27 9.36
CA LEU A 34 2.13 -47.83 9.15
C LEU A 34 1.28 -47.10 10.20
N PRO A 35 1.88 -46.24 11.03
CA PRO A 35 1.11 -45.33 11.90
C PRO A 35 0.46 -44.22 11.06
N PRO A 36 -0.56 -43.51 11.60
CA PRO A 36 -1.07 -42.29 11.00
C PRO A 36 0.09 -41.29 10.79
N ALA A 37 0.32 -40.87 9.55
CA ALA A 37 1.42 -39.98 9.21
C ALA A 37 0.88 -38.60 8.83
N VAL A 38 1.47 -37.55 9.40
CA VAL A 38 1.20 -36.15 9.06
C VAL A 38 2.47 -35.56 8.48
N ALA A 39 2.38 -34.99 7.27
CA ALA A 39 3.45 -34.22 6.70
C ALA A 39 3.12 -32.74 6.76
N LEU A 40 3.99 -31.96 7.36
CA LEU A 40 3.92 -30.51 7.35
C LEU A 40 4.67 -30.01 6.11
N GLN A 41 3.95 -29.56 5.11
CA GLN A 41 4.55 -28.84 3.99
C GLN A 41 4.77 -27.39 4.37
N GLN A 42 6.01 -26.95 4.31
CA GLN A 42 6.31 -25.51 4.36
C GLN A 42 5.91 -24.88 3.02
N GLN A 43 4.69 -24.38 2.95
CA GLN A 43 4.29 -23.53 1.82
C GLN A 43 4.83 -22.13 2.07
N ARG A 44 5.80 -21.71 1.26
CA ARG A 44 6.18 -20.29 1.20
C ARG A 44 5.01 -19.54 0.58
N GLY A 45 4.23 -18.87 1.42
CA GLY A 45 3.19 -17.95 0.94
C GLY A 45 3.82 -16.86 0.07
N SER A 46 3.21 -16.53 -1.04
CA SER A 46 3.63 -15.35 -1.82
C SER A 46 3.36 -14.10 -0.99
N ALA A 47 4.42 -13.32 -0.75
CA ALA A 47 4.30 -12.03 -0.08
C ALA A 47 3.44 -11.10 -0.93
N ASN A 48 2.49 -10.40 -0.30
CA ASN A 48 1.70 -9.35 -0.94
C ASN A 48 1.83 -8.05 -0.16
N ALA A 49 1.38 -6.93 -0.75
CA ALA A 49 1.50 -5.60 -0.14
C ALA A 49 0.76 -5.44 1.21
N ARG A 50 -0.08 -6.40 1.59
CA ARG A 50 -0.85 -6.42 2.84
C ARG A 50 -0.30 -7.39 3.87
N SER A 51 0.65 -8.25 3.48
CA SER A 51 1.28 -9.20 4.39
C SER A 51 2.21 -8.50 5.38
N SER A 52 2.12 -8.88 6.63
CA SER A 52 3.01 -8.42 7.70
C SER A 52 3.38 -9.61 8.60
N VAL A 53 4.47 -9.50 9.36
CA VAL A 53 4.84 -10.50 10.37
C VAL A 53 3.66 -10.75 11.31
N GLY A 54 3.03 -9.69 11.81
CA GLY A 54 1.88 -9.81 12.71
C GLY A 54 0.67 -10.53 12.10
N SER A 55 0.44 -10.44 10.77
CA SER A 55 -0.67 -11.17 10.12
C SER A 55 -0.35 -12.64 9.90
N VAL A 56 0.91 -12.98 9.62
CA VAL A 56 1.36 -14.37 9.40
C VAL A 56 1.44 -15.14 10.71
N THR A 57 1.89 -14.48 11.79
CA THR A 57 2.04 -15.07 13.12
C THR A 57 0.80 -14.95 14.00
N THR A 58 -0.31 -14.41 13.47
CA THR A 58 -1.56 -14.12 14.20
C THR A 58 -1.43 -13.08 15.34
N LEU A 59 -0.25 -12.51 15.57
CA LEU A 59 -0.04 -11.46 16.59
C LEU A 59 -0.94 -10.25 16.36
N SER A 60 -1.20 -9.88 15.10
CA SER A 60 -2.04 -8.73 14.78
C SER A 60 -3.45 -8.82 15.33
N SER A 61 -4.01 -10.01 15.50
CA SER A 61 -5.35 -10.19 16.08
C SER A 61 -5.35 -9.85 17.58
N LEU A 62 -4.34 -10.28 18.31
CA LEU A 62 -4.17 -9.96 19.73
C LEU A 62 -3.88 -8.48 19.95
N VAL A 63 -3.01 -7.89 19.13
CA VAL A 63 -2.72 -6.44 19.17
C VAL A 63 -4.00 -5.62 18.93
N ARG A 64 -4.81 -5.99 17.95
CA ARG A 64 -6.10 -5.34 17.70
C ARG A 64 -7.06 -5.45 18.88
N MET A 65 -7.12 -6.62 19.52
CA MET A 65 -7.90 -6.80 20.75
C MET A 65 -7.37 -5.96 21.90
N LEU A 66 -6.04 -5.85 22.06
CA LEU A 66 -5.41 -5.01 23.07
C LEU A 66 -5.85 -3.54 22.90
N TYR A 67 -5.73 -2.99 21.69
CA TYR A 67 -6.16 -1.62 21.41
C TYR A 67 -7.67 -1.41 21.59
N SER A 68 -8.48 -2.36 21.13
CA SER A 68 -9.94 -2.32 21.29
C SER A 68 -10.37 -2.30 22.76
N ARG A 69 -9.80 -3.16 23.59
CA ARG A 69 -10.25 -3.38 24.96
C ARG A 69 -9.56 -2.51 26.00
N VAL A 70 -8.29 -2.21 25.79
CA VAL A 70 -7.40 -1.58 26.79
C VAL A 70 -6.93 -0.21 26.36
N GLY A 71 -6.97 0.08 25.06
CA GLY A 71 -6.52 1.35 24.49
C GLY A 71 -7.15 2.58 25.18
N GLU A 72 -6.38 3.65 25.23
CA GLU A 72 -6.81 4.98 25.70
C GLU A 72 -7.48 5.72 24.56
N TYR A 73 -8.78 5.90 24.69
CA TYR A 73 -9.61 6.56 23.70
C TYR A 73 -9.66 8.08 23.93
N PRO A 74 -9.65 8.90 22.88
CA PRO A 74 -9.96 10.32 23.00
C PRO A 74 -11.34 10.55 23.62
N ARG A 75 -11.52 11.70 24.28
CA ARG A 75 -12.82 12.08 24.85
C ARG A 75 -13.89 12.05 23.77
N HIS A 76 -15.05 11.49 24.10
CA HIS A 76 -16.22 11.38 23.22
C HIS A 76 -16.07 10.44 22.00
N GLN A 77 -14.95 9.74 21.86
CA GLN A 77 -14.83 8.72 20.82
C GLN A 77 -15.46 7.41 21.32
N PRO A 78 -16.40 6.81 20.56
CA PRO A 78 -16.95 5.51 20.89
C PRO A 78 -15.88 4.43 20.84
N MET A 79 -16.10 3.35 21.59
CA MET A 79 -15.22 2.19 21.56
C MET A 79 -15.23 1.56 20.17
N LEU A 80 -14.05 1.27 19.65
CA LEU A 80 -13.83 0.60 18.37
C LEU A 80 -13.69 -0.90 18.60
N TYR A 81 -14.18 -1.70 17.65
CA TYR A 81 -13.99 -3.15 17.63
C TYR A 81 -12.61 -3.51 17.07
N ALA A 82 -12.20 -4.75 17.26
CA ALA A 82 -10.90 -5.23 16.75
C ALA A 82 -10.75 -5.10 15.22
N GLU A 83 -11.85 -5.18 14.47
CA GLU A 83 -11.91 -5.01 13.03
C GLU A 83 -11.58 -3.57 12.59
N ASP A 84 -11.93 -2.57 13.41
CA ASP A 84 -11.64 -1.15 13.13
C ASP A 84 -10.13 -0.84 13.20
N PHE A 85 -9.35 -1.71 13.83
CA PHE A 85 -7.89 -1.65 13.88
C PHE A 85 -7.20 -2.50 12.80
N SER A 86 -7.94 -3.01 11.82
CA SER A 86 -7.39 -3.81 10.74
C SER A 86 -7.26 -3.01 9.45
N PRO A 87 -6.07 -2.92 8.83
CA PRO A 87 -5.92 -2.31 7.52
C PRO A 87 -6.53 -3.14 6.39
N ASN A 88 -6.96 -4.38 6.69
CA ASN A 88 -7.51 -5.32 5.70
C ASN A 88 -9.05 -5.37 5.71
N THR A 89 -9.70 -4.59 6.57
CA THR A 89 -11.17 -4.48 6.63
C THR A 89 -11.62 -3.10 6.15
N VAL A 90 -12.81 -3.00 5.63
CA VAL A 90 -13.42 -1.72 5.24
C VAL A 90 -13.63 -0.80 6.45
N ALA A 91 -13.88 -1.41 7.62
CA ALA A 91 -14.07 -0.67 8.88
C ALA A 91 -12.81 0.08 9.30
N GLY A 92 -11.63 -0.55 9.22
CA GLY A 92 -10.38 0.01 9.72
C GLY A 92 -9.46 0.64 8.67
N ALA A 93 -9.55 0.23 7.40
CA ALA A 93 -8.65 0.70 6.34
C ALA A 93 -8.78 2.21 6.09
N CYS A 94 -7.66 2.89 5.91
CA CYS A 94 -7.62 4.27 5.45
C CYS A 94 -8.40 4.42 4.12
N PRO A 95 -9.33 5.36 4.00
CA PRO A 95 -10.18 5.50 2.82
C PRO A 95 -9.41 5.91 1.56
N THR A 96 -8.26 6.55 1.70
CA THR A 96 -7.44 7.02 0.57
C THR A 96 -6.56 5.91 -0.01
N CYS A 97 -5.85 5.16 0.82
CA CYS A 97 -4.94 4.10 0.36
C CYS A 97 -5.52 2.68 0.50
N HIS A 98 -6.75 2.56 0.99
CA HIS A 98 -7.44 1.28 1.21
C HIS A 98 -6.60 0.25 1.98
N GLY A 99 -5.85 0.72 2.99
CA GLY A 99 -5.03 -0.12 3.86
C GLY A 99 -3.66 -0.51 3.30
N ILE A 100 -3.24 0.05 2.17
CA ILE A 100 -1.91 -0.23 1.58
C ILE A 100 -0.82 0.63 2.26
N GLY A 101 -1.17 1.83 2.75
CA GLY A 101 -0.26 2.80 3.34
C GLY A 101 0.45 3.68 2.32
N ARG A 102 0.32 3.37 1.04
CA ARG A 102 0.94 4.11 -0.06
C ARG A 102 -0.08 4.52 -1.10
N VAL A 103 0.17 5.62 -1.76
CA VAL A 103 -0.53 6.06 -2.96
C VAL A 103 0.45 6.08 -4.11
N TYR A 104 -0.05 5.72 -5.28
CA TYR A 104 0.73 5.74 -6.50
C TYR A 104 0.34 6.97 -7.30
N ASP A 105 1.34 7.69 -7.79
CA ASP A 105 1.14 8.91 -8.56
C ASP A 105 2.15 9.00 -9.70
N ALA A 106 1.88 9.87 -10.66
CA ALA A 106 2.82 10.22 -11.71
C ALA A 106 2.98 11.75 -11.73
N THR A 107 4.21 12.22 -11.72
CA THR A 107 4.56 13.63 -11.67
C THR A 107 5.09 14.11 -13.03
N GLU A 108 5.23 15.43 -13.19
CA GLU A 108 5.82 15.99 -14.40
C GLU A 108 7.21 15.38 -14.65
N GLU A 109 8.06 15.32 -13.63
CA GLU A 109 9.42 14.81 -13.72
C GLU A 109 9.48 13.33 -14.14
N THR A 110 8.48 12.53 -13.75
CA THR A 110 8.45 11.12 -14.14
C THR A 110 7.88 10.92 -15.55
N MET A 111 6.99 11.79 -16.02
CA MET A 111 6.32 11.65 -17.32
C MET A 111 7.04 12.37 -18.45
N VAL A 112 7.79 13.43 -18.13
CA VAL A 112 8.59 14.24 -19.06
C VAL A 112 10.05 14.08 -18.67
N LEU A 113 10.77 13.22 -19.39
CA LEU A 113 12.17 12.89 -19.08
C LEU A 113 13.15 13.87 -19.72
N ASP A 114 12.75 14.53 -20.80
CA ASP A 114 13.52 15.55 -21.52
C ASP A 114 12.57 16.71 -21.87
N ASP A 115 12.71 17.80 -21.18
CA ASP A 115 11.91 19.01 -21.34
C ASP A 115 12.34 19.91 -22.51
N SER A 116 13.47 19.58 -23.16
CA SER A 116 13.93 20.25 -24.37
C SER A 116 13.17 19.80 -25.63
N LEU A 117 12.50 18.65 -25.56
CA LEU A 117 11.67 18.11 -26.63
C LEU A 117 10.32 18.82 -26.71
N THR A 118 9.75 18.86 -27.91
CA THR A 118 8.36 19.26 -28.12
C THR A 118 7.40 18.09 -27.85
N ILE A 119 6.11 18.37 -27.66
CA ILE A 119 5.09 17.32 -27.53
C ILE A 119 5.08 16.44 -28.79
N ARG A 120 5.32 17.01 -29.96
CA ARG A 120 5.43 16.26 -31.22
C ARG A 120 6.63 15.32 -31.22
N GLU A 121 7.76 15.73 -30.64
CA GLU A 121 8.97 14.94 -30.51
C GLU A 121 8.92 13.99 -29.31
N ARG A 122 7.77 13.88 -28.62
CA ARG A 122 7.51 12.98 -27.50
C ARG A 122 8.11 13.44 -26.17
N ALA A 123 8.06 14.73 -25.87
CA ALA A 123 8.41 15.22 -24.54
C ALA A 123 7.67 14.43 -23.45
N ILE A 124 6.39 14.08 -23.66
CA ILE A 124 5.63 13.24 -22.74
C ILE A 124 5.93 11.76 -23.01
N ALA A 125 7.01 11.26 -22.40
CA ALA A 125 7.50 9.89 -22.55
C ALA A 125 6.49 8.82 -22.09
N ALA A 126 5.60 9.20 -21.17
CA ALA A 126 4.56 8.33 -20.63
C ALA A 126 3.53 7.89 -21.69
N TRP A 127 3.30 8.69 -22.72
CA TRP A 127 2.38 8.31 -23.79
C TRP A 127 2.96 7.23 -24.70
N PRO A 128 2.12 6.38 -25.33
CA PRO A 128 2.59 5.37 -26.27
C PRO A 128 3.34 5.99 -27.44
N ALA A 129 4.38 5.31 -27.90
CA ALA A 129 5.10 5.73 -29.12
C ALA A 129 4.30 5.52 -30.40
N ALA A 130 3.36 4.57 -30.37
CA ALA A 130 2.54 4.16 -31.51
C ALA A 130 1.31 5.09 -31.72
N TRP A 131 0.42 4.69 -32.59
CA TRP A 131 -0.78 5.41 -33.05
C TRP A 131 -1.55 6.13 -31.93
N HIS A 132 -1.74 5.50 -30.76
CA HIS A 132 -2.49 6.10 -29.65
C HIS A 132 -1.84 7.39 -29.11
N GLY A 133 -0.52 7.44 -29.00
CA GLY A 133 0.17 8.66 -28.57
C GLY A 133 0.17 9.75 -29.65
N GLN A 134 0.20 9.37 -30.92
CA GLN A 134 0.02 10.34 -32.02
C GLN A 134 -1.39 10.93 -31.96
N ASN A 135 -2.39 10.10 -31.70
CA ASN A 135 -3.78 10.51 -31.55
C ASN A 135 -3.95 11.58 -30.46
N LEU A 136 -3.32 11.39 -29.29
CA LEU A 136 -3.37 12.37 -28.19
C LEU A 136 -2.74 13.72 -28.60
N ARG A 137 -1.66 13.70 -29.39
CA ARG A 137 -1.05 14.92 -29.91
C ARG A 137 -1.96 15.65 -30.90
N ASP A 138 -2.59 14.91 -31.81
CA ASP A 138 -3.51 15.48 -32.80
C ASP A 138 -4.76 16.07 -32.12
N ILE A 139 -5.24 15.45 -31.03
CA ILE A 139 -6.31 15.99 -30.20
C ILE A 139 -5.89 17.30 -29.53
N LEU A 140 -4.65 17.43 -29.02
CA LEU A 140 -4.15 18.67 -28.46
C LEU A 140 -4.12 19.81 -29.49
N VAL A 141 -3.71 19.51 -30.72
CA VAL A 141 -3.78 20.48 -31.80
C VAL A 141 -5.21 20.97 -32.04
N SER A 142 -6.18 20.06 -32.03
CA SER A 142 -7.61 20.42 -32.19
C SER A 142 -8.15 21.22 -31.02
N LEU A 143 -7.63 20.98 -29.78
CA LEU A 143 -7.94 21.78 -28.62
C LEU A 143 -7.26 23.15 -28.60
N GLY A 144 -6.32 23.40 -29.52
CA GLY A 144 -5.63 24.66 -29.65
C GLY A 144 -4.32 24.79 -28.88
N TYR A 145 -3.83 23.69 -28.30
CA TYR A 145 -2.54 23.67 -27.62
C TYR A 145 -1.38 23.66 -28.62
N ASP A 146 -0.28 24.30 -28.23
CA ASP A 146 0.96 24.27 -29.01
C ASP A 146 1.69 22.95 -28.74
N VAL A 147 1.98 22.20 -29.78
CA VAL A 147 2.68 20.93 -29.74
C VAL A 147 4.09 20.98 -30.31
N ASP A 148 4.50 22.14 -30.82
CA ASP A 148 5.73 22.36 -31.56
C ASP A 148 6.75 23.22 -30.79
N THR A 149 6.35 23.81 -29.65
CA THR A 149 7.24 24.51 -28.72
C THR A 149 7.85 23.51 -27.72
N PRO A 150 9.17 23.63 -27.35
CA PRO A 150 9.79 22.83 -26.34
C PRO A 150 8.98 22.83 -25.03
N TRP A 151 8.90 21.66 -24.36
CA TRP A 151 8.06 21.50 -23.17
C TRP A 151 8.34 22.54 -22.08
N ARG A 152 9.60 22.82 -21.78
CA ARG A 152 10.02 23.81 -20.79
C ARG A 152 9.54 25.23 -21.08
N ASP A 153 9.34 25.56 -22.36
CA ASP A 153 8.97 26.90 -22.81
C ASP A 153 7.44 27.06 -22.91
N LEU A 154 6.66 25.96 -22.76
CA LEU A 154 5.21 26.01 -22.70
C LEU A 154 4.73 26.67 -21.40
N PRO A 155 3.62 27.44 -21.45
CA PRO A 155 3.01 27.99 -20.24
C PRO A 155 2.71 26.90 -19.19
N LYS A 156 3.05 27.14 -17.93
CA LYS A 156 2.82 26.17 -16.86
C LYS A 156 1.36 25.71 -16.79
N LYS A 157 0.40 26.62 -17.03
CA LYS A 157 -1.03 26.29 -17.05
C LYS A 157 -1.34 25.21 -18.09
N ASP A 158 -0.74 25.30 -19.28
CA ASP A 158 -0.97 24.34 -20.35
C ASP A 158 -0.30 23.00 -20.04
N ARG A 159 0.93 23.03 -19.52
CA ARG A 159 1.63 21.82 -19.03
C ARG A 159 0.84 21.10 -17.96
N ASP A 160 0.39 21.83 -16.94
CA ASP A 160 -0.41 21.27 -15.84
C ASP A 160 -1.72 20.66 -16.37
N TRP A 161 -2.41 21.34 -17.30
CA TRP A 161 -3.64 20.79 -17.87
C TRP A 161 -3.39 19.53 -18.69
N ILE A 162 -2.39 19.53 -19.56
CA ILE A 162 -2.05 18.37 -20.40
C ILE A 162 -1.68 17.14 -19.58
N LEU A 163 -0.95 17.34 -18.47
CA LEU A 163 -0.52 16.24 -17.61
C LEU A 163 -1.60 15.78 -16.64
N PHE A 164 -2.31 16.70 -16.00
CA PHE A 164 -3.07 16.43 -14.78
C PHE A 164 -4.58 16.63 -14.90
N THR A 165 -5.09 17.03 -16.07
CA THR A 165 -6.54 17.21 -16.21
C THR A 165 -7.32 15.94 -15.99
N GLU A 166 -8.42 16.06 -15.26
CA GLU A 166 -9.44 15.01 -15.12
C GLU A 166 -10.55 15.14 -16.18
N GLU A 167 -10.52 16.21 -16.97
CA GLU A 167 -11.44 16.41 -18.07
C GLU A 167 -11.14 15.42 -19.22
N SER A 168 -12.19 15.07 -19.96
CA SER A 168 -12.10 14.17 -21.12
C SER A 168 -12.84 14.79 -22.31
N PRO A 169 -12.37 15.95 -22.83
CA PRO A 169 -13.01 16.59 -23.95
C PRO A 169 -12.93 15.70 -25.20
N THR A 170 -14.03 15.64 -25.93
CA THR A 170 -14.10 14.99 -27.24
C THR A 170 -14.13 16.06 -28.32
N VAL A 171 -13.19 15.98 -29.25
CA VAL A 171 -13.01 16.98 -30.29
C VAL A 171 -12.84 16.34 -31.68
N PRO A 172 -13.20 17.04 -32.74
CA PRO A 172 -12.93 16.58 -34.09
C PRO A 172 -11.42 16.59 -34.36
N VAL A 173 -10.89 15.49 -34.88
CA VAL A 173 -9.49 15.31 -35.22
C VAL A 173 -9.29 15.20 -36.71
N TYR A 174 -8.30 15.92 -37.23
CA TYR A 174 -7.92 15.93 -38.62
C TYR A 174 -6.52 15.34 -38.79
N ALA A 175 -6.46 14.03 -38.97
CA ALA A 175 -5.21 13.29 -39.05
C ALA A 175 -4.32 13.78 -40.21
N GLY A 176 -3.04 14.00 -39.88
CA GLY A 176 -2.04 14.40 -40.90
C GLY A 176 -2.05 15.88 -41.30
N LEU A 177 -2.94 16.70 -40.73
CA LEU A 177 -2.91 18.16 -40.97
C LEU A 177 -1.94 18.83 -39.96
N THR A 178 -1.32 19.91 -40.43
CA THR A 178 -0.55 20.82 -39.57
C THR A 178 -1.48 21.58 -38.59
N PRO A 179 -0.98 22.16 -37.49
CA PRO A 179 -1.80 22.96 -36.58
C PRO A 179 -2.56 24.10 -37.30
N GLU A 180 -1.94 24.75 -38.27
CA GLU A 180 -2.58 25.82 -39.05
C GLU A 180 -3.68 25.30 -39.97
N GLN A 181 -3.43 24.15 -40.62
CA GLN A 181 -4.42 23.49 -41.47
C GLN A 181 -5.60 22.98 -40.64
N THR A 182 -5.33 22.42 -39.43
CA THR A 182 -6.36 21.98 -38.47
C THR A 182 -7.24 23.16 -38.05
N ARG A 183 -6.64 24.32 -37.70
CA ARG A 183 -7.42 25.52 -37.36
C ARG A 183 -8.29 25.99 -38.53
N THR A 184 -7.77 25.87 -39.73
CA THR A 184 -8.52 26.23 -40.95
C THR A 184 -9.66 25.26 -41.23
N ALA A 185 -9.41 23.95 -41.05
CA ALA A 185 -10.42 22.91 -41.22
C ALA A 185 -11.56 23.07 -40.21
N LEU A 186 -11.23 23.34 -38.92
CA LEU A 186 -12.20 23.64 -37.86
C LEU A 186 -13.07 24.86 -38.22
N LYS A 187 -12.45 25.96 -38.67
CA LYS A 187 -13.18 27.17 -39.07
C LYS A 187 -14.11 26.96 -40.27
N ARG A 188 -13.71 26.08 -41.17
CA ARG A 188 -14.50 25.77 -42.40
C ARG A 188 -15.54 24.68 -42.20
N GLY A 189 -15.61 24.06 -41.02
CA GLY A 189 -16.53 22.95 -40.71
C GLY A 189 -16.26 21.72 -41.59
N MET A 190 -14.98 21.46 -41.94
CA MET A 190 -14.63 20.27 -42.72
C MET A 190 -14.96 19.00 -41.95
N GLU A 191 -15.27 17.91 -42.67
CA GLU A 191 -15.49 16.62 -42.05
C GLU A 191 -14.22 16.11 -41.37
N PRO A 192 -14.27 15.78 -40.07
CA PRO A 192 -13.10 15.29 -39.35
C PRO A 192 -12.78 13.85 -39.73
N SER A 193 -11.52 13.45 -39.60
CA SER A 193 -11.09 12.06 -39.77
C SER A 193 -11.73 11.13 -38.72
N TYR A 194 -11.90 11.62 -37.50
CA TYR A 194 -12.60 10.93 -36.41
C TYR A 194 -12.86 11.88 -35.22
N GLN A 195 -13.66 11.44 -34.26
CA GLN A 195 -13.82 12.12 -32.96
C GLN A 195 -12.83 11.52 -31.95
N GLY A 196 -11.96 12.37 -31.39
CA GLY A 196 -10.95 11.95 -30.42
C GLY A 196 -11.26 12.47 -29.02
N THR A 197 -11.16 11.59 -28.01
CA THR A 197 -11.32 11.96 -26.61
C THR A 197 -9.95 12.11 -25.96
N PHE A 198 -9.68 13.23 -25.32
CA PHE A 198 -8.42 13.50 -24.64
C PHE A 198 -8.37 12.77 -23.29
N THR A 199 -7.19 12.31 -22.94
CA THR A 199 -6.88 11.75 -21.63
C THR A 199 -5.55 12.30 -21.15
N GLY A 200 -5.53 12.99 -20.00
CA GLY A 200 -4.33 13.53 -19.39
C GLY A 200 -3.27 12.46 -19.14
N ALA A 201 -1.99 12.83 -19.23
CA ALA A 201 -0.90 11.85 -19.16
C ALA A 201 -0.89 11.06 -17.85
N ARG A 202 -1.09 11.73 -16.71
CA ARG A 202 -1.20 11.09 -15.39
C ARG A 202 -2.32 10.06 -15.34
N ARG A 203 -3.49 10.45 -15.80
CA ARG A 203 -4.66 9.56 -15.85
C ARG A 203 -4.40 8.36 -16.75
N TYR A 204 -3.83 8.57 -17.93
CA TYR A 204 -3.44 7.47 -18.82
C TYR A 204 -2.50 6.47 -18.14
N VAL A 205 -1.46 6.95 -17.44
CA VAL A 205 -0.50 6.09 -16.71
C VAL A 205 -1.19 5.30 -15.62
N LEU A 206 -1.96 5.96 -14.75
CA LEU A 206 -2.60 5.32 -13.59
C LEU A 206 -3.69 4.33 -14.00
N GLU A 207 -4.56 4.69 -14.96
CA GLU A 207 -5.60 3.80 -15.47
C GLU A 207 -5.01 2.59 -16.21
N THR A 208 -3.97 2.81 -17.02
CA THR A 208 -3.29 1.69 -17.69
C THR A 208 -2.65 0.75 -16.67
N PHE A 209 -1.99 1.28 -15.65
CA PHE A 209 -1.39 0.46 -14.59
C PHE A 209 -2.41 -0.36 -13.81
N ALA A 210 -3.56 0.24 -13.49
CA ALA A 210 -4.62 -0.42 -12.73
C ALA A 210 -5.35 -1.49 -13.54
N ASN A 211 -5.66 -1.22 -14.82
CA ASN A 211 -6.64 -1.99 -15.59
C ASN A 211 -6.03 -2.93 -16.64
N THR A 212 -4.75 -2.73 -17.02
CA THR A 212 -4.16 -3.56 -18.07
C THR A 212 -3.91 -5.00 -17.62
N LYS A 213 -4.30 -5.96 -18.47
CA LYS A 213 -3.96 -7.38 -18.31
C LYS A 213 -2.58 -7.73 -18.90
N SER A 214 -2.01 -6.84 -19.70
CA SER A 214 -0.69 -7.06 -20.33
C SER A 214 0.44 -6.76 -19.36
N ALA A 215 1.25 -7.77 -19.02
CA ALA A 215 2.43 -7.61 -18.16
C ALA A 215 3.45 -6.63 -18.77
N LEU A 216 3.58 -6.61 -20.10
CA LEU A 216 4.46 -5.69 -20.82
C LEU A 216 4.00 -4.23 -20.66
N MET A 217 2.72 -3.97 -20.86
CA MET A 217 2.16 -2.62 -20.69
C MET A 217 2.24 -2.17 -19.24
N LYS A 218 1.98 -3.06 -18.29
CA LYS A 218 2.11 -2.77 -16.87
C LYS A 218 3.55 -2.39 -16.51
N LYS A 219 4.53 -3.17 -16.98
CA LYS A 219 5.96 -2.86 -16.81
C LYS A 219 6.34 -1.52 -17.44
N ARG A 220 5.80 -1.21 -18.63
CA ARG A 220 6.07 0.05 -19.33
C ARG A 220 5.58 1.26 -18.55
N VAL A 221 4.33 1.26 -18.07
CA VAL A 221 3.80 2.42 -17.37
C VAL A 221 4.29 2.54 -15.92
N SER A 222 4.71 1.43 -15.29
CA SER A 222 5.21 1.44 -13.92
C SER A 222 6.49 2.27 -13.73
N GLN A 223 7.28 2.50 -14.78
CA GLN A 223 8.48 3.34 -14.71
C GLN A 223 8.15 4.83 -14.50
N TYR A 224 6.93 5.26 -14.81
CA TYR A 224 6.45 6.63 -14.62
C TYR A 224 5.72 6.85 -13.30
N ILE A 225 5.58 5.78 -12.51
CA ILE A 225 4.82 5.80 -11.25
C ILE A 225 5.77 5.87 -10.08
N ILE A 226 5.54 6.83 -9.21
CA ILE A 226 6.17 6.92 -7.90
C ILE A 226 5.20 6.49 -6.81
N GLY A 227 5.71 5.70 -5.86
CA GLY A 227 4.97 5.37 -4.65
C GLY A 227 5.41 6.29 -3.52
N ARG A 228 4.46 7.01 -2.93
CA ARG A 228 4.69 7.84 -1.73
C ARG A 228 3.78 7.38 -0.60
N ASP A 229 4.16 7.70 0.62
CA ASP A 229 3.30 7.42 1.75
C ASP A 229 1.96 8.15 1.62
N CYS A 230 0.90 7.48 2.04
CA CYS A 230 -0.43 8.03 1.93
C CYS A 230 -0.56 9.32 2.78
N PRO A 231 -0.90 10.47 2.21
CA PRO A 231 -0.96 11.74 2.94
C PRO A 231 -2.07 11.80 3.99
N THR A 232 -3.04 10.89 3.93
CA THR A 232 -4.15 10.83 4.88
C THR A 232 -3.79 10.08 6.16
N CYS A 233 -2.98 9.03 6.05
CA CYS A 233 -2.61 8.17 7.18
C CYS A 233 -1.10 8.10 7.43
N ASP A 234 -0.29 8.90 6.74
CA ASP A 234 1.19 8.94 6.85
C ASP A 234 1.82 7.53 6.81
N GLY A 235 1.36 6.69 5.86
CA GLY A 235 1.82 5.31 5.73
C GLY A 235 1.20 4.31 6.72
N LYS A 236 0.48 4.77 7.76
CA LYS A 236 -0.03 3.94 8.87
C LYS A 236 -1.21 3.02 8.51
N ARG A 237 -1.76 3.09 7.29
CA ARG A 237 -2.76 2.19 6.70
C ARG A 237 -4.17 2.26 7.27
N LEU A 238 -4.39 2.90 8.41
CA LEU A 238 -5.64 2.89 9.18
C LEU A 238 -6.35 4.23 9.11
N LYS A 239 -7.64 4.22 9.46
CA LYS A 239 -8.43 5.42 9.68
C LYS A 239 -7.89 6.21 10.87
N ARG A 240 -8.14 7.52 10.87
CA ARG A 240 -7.69 8.43 11.94
C ARG A 240 -8.24 8.06 13.31
N GLU A 241 -9.48 7.58 13.37
CA GLU A 241 -10.14 7.15 14.60
C GLU A 241 -9.39 5.99 15.28
N ALA A 242 -8.93 5.00 14.49
CA ALA A 242 -8.12 3.90 15.01
C ALA A 242 -6.72 4.36 15.45
N LEU A 243 -6.11 5.29 14.71
CA LEU A 243 -4.78 5.84 15.02
C LEU A 243 -4.80 6.80 16.22
N SER A 244 -5.97 7.33 16.59
CA SER A 244 -6.11 8.21 17.76
C SER A 244 -6.12 7.44 19.09
N VAL A 245 -6.43 6.14 19.05
CA VAL A 245 -6.38 5.26 20.23
C VAL A 245 -4.94 4.92 20.54
N LYS A 246 -4.54 5.07 21.83
CA LYS A 246 -3.16 4.86 22.25
C LYS A 246 -3.09 3.73 23.29
N PHE A 247 -1.99 2.99 23.25
CA PHE A 247 -1.58 2.07 24.30
C PHE A 247 -0.11 2.35 24.63
N ALA A 248 0.20 2.59 25.87
CA ALA A 248 1.53 3.08 26.31
C ALA A 248 2.02 4.32 25.51
N GLY A 249 1.10 5.21 25.14
CA GLY A 249 1.39 6.42 24.35
C GLY A 249 1.59 6.21 22.84
N LEU A 250 1.57 4.96 22.37
CA LEU A 250 1.76 4.59 20.96
C LEU A 250 0.42 4.31 20.29
N ASP A 251 0.26 4.69 19.02
CA ASP A 251 -0.83 4.15 18.22
C ASP A 251 -0.46 2.74 17.72
N ILE A 252 -1.46 2.04 17.17
CA ILE A 252 -1.30 0.63 16.78
C ILE A 252 -0.25 0.44 15.65
N ALA A 253 -0.04 1.42 14.78
CA ALA A 253 0.97 1.34 13.75
C ALA A 253 2.37 1.54 14.34
N GLU A 254 2.55 2.55 15.21
CA GLU A 254 3.79 2.79 15.96
C GLU A 254 4.15 1.59 16.85
N PHE A 255 3.16 0.96 17.46
CA PHE A 255 3.34 -0.27 18.23
C PHE A 255 3.79 -1.44 17.34
N GLY A 256 3.18 -1.59 16.17
CA GLY A 256 3.52 -2.63 15.20
C GLY A 256 4.90 -2.47 14.55
N ASP A 257 5.48 -1.26 14.57
CA ASP A 257 6.81 -0.95 14.06
C ASP A 257 7.94 -1.25 15.07
N LEU A 258 7.58 -1.57 16.32
CA LEU A 258 8.58 -1.98 17.31
C LEU A 258 9.14 -3.36 16.98
N THR A 259 10.42 -3.58 17.33
CA THR A 259 11.03 -4.91 17.24
C THR A 259 10.39 -5.87 18.27
N ALA A 260 10.42 -7.17 18.01
CA ALA A 260 9.86 -8.19 18.92
C ALA A 260 10.39 -8.07 20.35
N LEU A 261 11.70 -7.80 20.52
CA LEU A 261 12.31 -7.55 21.84
C LEU A 261 11.71 -6.34 22.54
N LYS A 262 11.59 -5.19 21.85
CA LYS A 262 10.99 -3.98 22.41
C LYS A 262 9.51 -4.16 22.76
N LEU A 263 8.78 -4.93 21.96
CA LEU A 263 7.40 -5.29 22.27
C LEU A 263 7.31 -6.16 23.54
N LYS A 264 8.20 -7.14 23.68
CA LYS A 264 8.27 -7.96 24.91
C LYS A 264 8.57 -7.09 26.13
N ASP A 265 9.59 -6.23 26.06
CA ASP A 265 9.96 -5.33 27.17
C ASP A 265 8.81 -4.40 27.57
N LEU A 266 8.07 -3.87 26.59
CA LEU A 266 6.91 -3.02 26.82
C LEU A 266 5.73 -3.77 27.45
N LEU A 267 5.52 -5.03 27.09
CA LEU A 267 4.40 -5.85 27.55
C LEU A 267 4.67 -6.54 28.90
N MET A 268 5.94 -6.80 29.27
CA MET A 268 6.31 -7.48 30.50
C MET A 268 5.73 -6.84 31.77
N PRO A 269 5.84 -5.52 31.99
CA PRO A 269 5.23 -4.88 33.17
C PRO A 269 3.72 -5.04 33.20
N VAL A 270 3.05 -4.94 32.03
CA VAL A 270 1.60 -5.11 31.91
C VAL A 270 1.18 -6.54 32.26
N ALA A 271 1.91 -7.54 31.78
CA ALA A 271 1.65 -8.96 32.05
C ALA A 271 1.76 -9.31 33.53
N HIS A 272 2.62 -8.62 34.29
CA HIS A 272 2.81 -8.79 35.72
C HIS A 272 1.91 -7.91 36.60
N GLY A 273 1.01 -7.13 35.97
CA GLY A 273 0.04 -6.31 36.69
C GLY A 273 0.62 -5.04 37.31
N ALA A 274 1.77 -4.59 36.82
CA ALA A 274 2.32 -3.30 37.20
C ALA A 274 1.37 -2.19 36.72
N SER A 275 0.53 -1.71 37.63
CA SER A 275 -0.32 -0.53 37.42
C SER A 275 0.54 0.72 37.55
N GLY A 276 1.28 1.07 36.50
CA GLY A 276 2.13 2.25 36.52
C GLY A 276 2.76 2.46 35.14
N ALA A 277 2.59 3.66 34.63
CA ALA A 277 3.17 4.25 33.45
C ALA A 277 4.23 3.40 32.71
N VAL A 278 3.79 2.62 31.75
CA VAL A 278 4.69 2.08 30.74
C VAL A 278 5.08 3.26 29.86
N SER A 279 6.24 3.86 30.12
CA SER A 279 6.75 4.94 29.28
C SER A 279 7.23 4.36 27.96
N ALA A 280 6.79 4.94 26.87
CA ALA A 280 7.31 4.63 25.52
C ALA A 280 8.86 4.75 25.54
N PRO A 281 9.58 3.84 24.87
CA PRO A 281 11.01 3.97 24.69
C PRO A 281 11.31 5.30 24.01
N SER A 282 12.29 6.03 24.52
CA SER A 282 12.69 7.35 24.01
C SER A 282 12.91 7.32 22.48
N LYS A 283 12.40 8.33 21.78
CA LYS A 283 12.39 8.47 20.31
C LYS A 283 13.75 8.39 19.60
N GLY A 284 14.85 8.11 20.30
CA GLY A 284 16.20 8.08 19.74
C GLY A 284 16.46 7.03 18.65
N HIS A 285 15.62 6.01 18.52
CA HIS A 285 15.88 4.91 17.57
C HIS A 285 14.93 4.85 16.37
N VAL A 286 13.82 5.60 16.39
CA VAL A 286 12.93 5.75 15.21
C VAL A 286 13.63 6.64 14.16
N LEU A 287 14.53 7.53 14.61
CA LEU A 287 15.32 8.41 13.73
C LEU A 287 16.41 7.68 12.93
N GLU A 288 16.86 6.50 13.35
CA GLU A 288 17.94 5.79 12.66
C GLU A 288 17.45 5.08 11.37
N LYS A 289 16.19 4.66 11.32
CA LYS A 289 15.59 4.13 10.09
C LYS A 289 15.22 5.28 9.14
N ALA A 290 14.64 6.36 9.68
CA ALA A 290 14.38 7.59 8.93
C ALA A 290 15.67 8.22 8.40
N ALA A 291 16.80 8.10 9.13
CA ALA A 291 18.10 8.59 8.67
C ALA A 291 18.71 7.72 7.56
N ARG A 292 18.46 6.42 7.52
CA ARG A 292 18.86 5.55 6.39
C ARG A 292 18.05 5.81 5.14
N ASP A 293 16.73 5.99 5.29
CA ASP A 293 15.86 6.31 4.17
C ASP A 293 16.06 7.76 3.69
N ALA A 294 16.32 8.71 4.61
CA ALA A 294 16.66 10.10 4.28
C ALA A 294 18.06 10.27 3.66
N ALA A 295 19.01 9.38 3.94
CA ALA A 295 20.32 9.40 3.28
C ALA A 295 20.24 9.00 1.81
N VAL A 296 19.19 8.31 1.41
CA VAL A 296 18.87 8.03 0.00
C VAL A 296 18.14 9.23 -0.63
N GLU A 297 17.29 9.93 0.12
CA GLU A 297 16.56 11.12 -0.36
C GLU A 297 17.37 12.43 -0.28
N GLN A 298 18.33 12.56 0.64
CA GLN A 298 19.19 13.76 0.74
C GLN A 298 20.16 13.95 -0.44
N ARG A 299 20.23 13.00 -1.35
CA ARG A 299 20.84 13.22 -2.67
C ARG A 299 19.93 13.94 -3.66
N LEU A 300 18.66 14.16 -3.33
CA LEU A 300 17.65 14.69 -4.26
C LEU A 300 16.93 15.98 -3.84
N ALA A 301 17.09 16.50 -2.61
CA ALA A 301 16.46 17.78 -2.25
C ALA A 301 17.13 18.47 -1.06
N ALA A 302 17.87 19.54 -1.32
CA ALA A 302 18.26 20.49 -0.28
C ALA A 302 17.15 21.54 -0.06
N GLY A 303 16.72 21.73 1.18
CA GLY A 303 16.02 22.96 1.61
C GLY A 303 14.79 22.78 2.48
N GLY A 304 14.86 23.25 3.74
CA GLY A 304 13.71 23.71 4.50
C GLY A 304 13.49 23.12 5.89
N SER A 305 13.93 23.85 6.92
CA SER A 305 13.76 23.57 8.35
C SER A 305 12.37 23.89 8.86
N ALA A 306 11.82 23.08 9.79
CA ALA A 306 10.85 23.53 10.77
C ALA A 306 10.87 22.66 12.05
N HIS A 307 11.25 23.30 13.15
CA HIS A 307 11.15 22.81 14.52
C HIS A 307 9.69 22.60 14.95
N LYS A 308 9.39 21.45 15.56
CA LYS A 308 8.20 21.28 16.42
C LYS A 308 8.58 20.60 17.73
N SER A 309 8.17 21.25 18.82
CA SER A 309 8.37 20.92 20.22
C SER A 309 7.76 19.57 20.64
N ALA A 310 8.41 18.88 21.57
CA ALA A 310 8.00 17.62 22.17
C ALA A 310 6.72 17.75 23.02
N PRO A 311 5.81 16.77 23.00
CA PRO A 311 4.68 16.74 23.90
C PRO A 311 5.03 16.13 25.26
N ASP A 312 4.45 16.74 26.28
CA ASP A 312 4.52 16.47 27.71
C ASP A 312 3.99 15.05 28.07
N VAL A 313 4.75 14.34 28.90
CA VAL A 313 4.44 12.97 29.36
C VAL A 313 3.37 13.06 30.46
N ARG A 314 2.12 12.75 30.14
CA ARG A 314 1.04 12.66 31.12
C ARG A 314 0.83 11.21 31.60
N ARG A 315 0.62 11.07 32.92
CA ARG A 315 0.31 9.82 33.64
C ARG A 315 -0.91 9.13 33.03
N THR A 316 -0.81 7.81 32.83
CA THR A 316 -1.95 6.97 32.43
C THR A 316 -3.03 6.98 33.51
N PRO A 317 -4.33 7.12 33.15
CA PRO A 317 -5.42 6.97 34.10
C PRO A 317 -5.47 5.52 34.63
N ASN A 318 -5.87 5.36 35.91
CA ASN A 318 -6.16 4.04 36.49
C ASN A 318 -7.19 3.31 35.60
N LEU A 319 -6.77 2.21 35.01
CA LEU A 319 -7.65 1.29 34.28
C LEU A 319 -8.66 0.71 35.28
N SER A 320 -9.92 0.51 34.86
CA SER A 320 -10.86 -0.28 35.64
C SER A 320 -10.31 -1.70 35.81
N ASP A 321 -10.65 -2.40 36.92
CA ASP A 321 -10.17 -3.74 37.22
C ASP A 321 -10.35 -4.72 36.07
N GLU A 322 -11.46 -4.63 35.37
CA GLU A 322 -11.75 -5.45 34.18
C GLU A 322 -10.76 -5.19 33.02
N LYS A 323 -10.45 -3.92 32.75
CA LYS A 323 -9.47 -3.56 31.71
C LYS A 323 -8.06 -4.01 32.10
N GLN A 324 -7.73 -3.97 33.39
CA GLN A 324 -6.44 -4.42 33.88
C GLN A 324 -6.28 -5.94 33.69
N ILE A 325 -7.31 -6.73 34.05
CA ILE A 325 -7.33 -8.19 33.82
C ILE A 325 -7.22 -8.50 32.32
N ALA A 326 -7.95 -7.80 31.49
CA ALA A 326 -7.87 -7.97 30.02
C ALA A 326 -6.47 -7.64 29.49
N ALA A 327 -5.86 -6.54 29.95
CA ALA A 327 -4.52 -6.14 29.59
C ALA A 327 -3.48 -7.20 29.95
N GLN A 328 -3.52 -7.70 31.19
CA GLN A 328 -2.61 -8.73 31.68
C GLN A 328 -2.69 -10.01 30.84
N ARG A 329 -3.91 -10.47 30.57
CA ARG A 329 -4.14 -11.70 29.79
C ARG A 329 -3.63 -11.56 28.37
N LEU A 330 -3.98 -10.46 27.69
CA LEU A 330 -3.54 -10.20 26.31
C LEU A 330 -2.03 -10.00 26.22
N ALA A 331 -1.42 -9.31 27.21
CA ALA A 331 0.02 -9.13 27.25
C ALA A 331 0.77 -10.44 27.41
N ARG A 332 0.30 -11.35 28.29
CA ARG A 332 0.89 -12.70 28.45
C ARG A 332 0.81 -13.50 27.15
N GLU A 333 -0.35 -13.56 26.54
CA GLU A 333 -0.54 -14.29 25.28
C GLU A 333 0.30 -13.70 24.13
N LEU A 334 0.46 -12.38 24.09
CA LEU A 334 1.36 -11.73 23.13
C LEU A 334 2.83 -12.12 23.38
N ILE A 335 3.29 -12.12 24.62
CA ILE A 335 4.65 -12.51 24.99
C ILE A 335 4.92 -13.96 24.62
N GLU A 336 4.03 -14.89 24.96
CA GLU A 336 4.14 -16.31 24.61
C GLU A 336 4.30 -16.55 23.11
N ARG A 337 3.65 -15.72 22.27
CA ARG A 337 3.78 -15.80 20.81
C ARG A 337 4.98 -15.04 20.26
N LEU A 338 5.52 -14.07 20.98
CA LEU A 338 6.72 -13.34 20.59
C LEU A 338 8.00 -14.13 20.89
N GLU A 339 8.02 -14.92 21.97
CA GLU A 339 9.21 -15.67 22.39
C GLU A 339 9.79 -16.57 21.30
N PRO A 340 8.99 -17.44 20.62
CA PRO A 340 9.52 -18.24 19.51
C PRO A 340 10.09 -17.43 18.35
N LEU A 341 9.54 -16.23 18.10
CA LEU A 341 10.04 -15.34 17.03
C LEU A 341 11.36 -14.69 17.41
N ILE A 342 11.55 -14.39 18.69
CA ILE A 342 12.80 -13.83 19.24
C ILE A 342 13.90 -14.90 19.23
N ASP A 343 13.56 -16.12 19.59
CA ASP A 343 14.50 -17.25 19.66
C ASP A 343 14.98 -17.70 18.26
N LEU A 344 14.16 -17.49 17.24
CA LEU A 344 14.50 -17.82 15.86
C LEU A 344 15.33 -16.72 15.16
N GLY A 345 15.55 -15.57 15.77
CA GLY A 345 16.31 -14.43 15.21
C GLY A 345 15.48 -13.48 14.43
#